data_4986e38372feefddc33508b91c73f810
#
_entry.id   4986e38372feefddc33508b91c73f810
#
_cell.length_a   1.000
_cell.length_b   1.000
_cell.length_c   1.000
_cell.angle_alpha   90.00
_cell.angle_beta   90.00
_cell.angle_gamma   90.00
#
_symmetry.space_group_name_H-M   'P 1'
#
loop_
_entity.id
_entity.type
_entity.pdbx_description
1 polymer ?
#
loop_
_entity_poly.entity_id
_entity_poly.type
_entity_poly.pdbx_seq_one_letter_code
_entity_poly.pdbx_strand_id
1 'polypeptide(L)'
;MKGFGNILKQAQEMHAKIAQLQEEMAGRTVEASSGGGMVNIVMNGKQEVVNIRIDPEVVNREDVEMLQDLIVAAVNEAIRKSQEMMTEEMKKVTGGLNIPGLF
;
A
#
# COMPACT_ATOMS: atom_id res chain seq x y z
N MET A 1 37.75 15.00 2.28
CA MET A 1 36.69 15.40 3.23
C MET A 1 36.03 14.19 3.81
N LYS A 2 36.37 13.88 5.05
CA LYS A 2 35.93 12.64 5.69
C LYS A 2 34.43 12.58 5.96
N GLY A 3 33.80 13.72 6.26
CA GLY A 3 32.38 13.77 6.54
C GLY A 3 31.48 13.58 5.32
N PHE A 4 31.92 14.04 4.17
CA PHE A 4 31.18 13.93 2.92
C PHE A 4 31.06 12.49 2.46
N GLY A 5 32.15 11.71 2.58
CA GLY A 5 32.15 10.30 2.22
C GLY A 5 31.20 9.47 3.07
N ASN A 6 31.09 9.78 4.38
CA ASN A 6 30.16 9.11 5.28
C ASN A 6 28.71 9.43 4.96
N ILE A 7 28.41 10.68 4.63
CA ILE A 7 27.06 11.10 4.25
C ILE A 7 26.62 10.39 2.98
N LEU A 8 27.52 10.32 1.99
CA LEU A 8 27.22 9.63 0.73
C LEU A 8 26.98 8.16 0.95
N LYS A 9 27.79 7.51 1.80
CA LYS A 9 27.63 6.10 2.13
C LYS A 9 26.30 5.83 2.83
N GLN A 10 25.93 6.69 3.79
CA GLN A 10 24.64 6.56 4.47
C GLN A 10 23.47 6.73 3.52
N ALA A 11 23.56 7.66 2.58
CA ALA A 11 22.53 7.86 1.57
C ALA A 11 22.37 6.63 0.68
N GLN A 12 23.48 6.02 0.27
CA GLN A 12 23.46 4.80 -0.53
C GLN A 12 22.86 3.62 0.24
N GLU A 13 23.20 3.48 1.53
CA GLU A 13 22.64 2.44 2.38
C GLU A 13 21.13 2.62 2.57
N MET A 14 20.70 3.85 2.79
CA MET A 14 19.28 4.17 2.92
C MET A 14 18.53 3.85 1.63
N HIS A 15 19.09 4.24 0.49
CA HIS A 15 18.50 3.95 -0.81
C HIS A 15 18.32 2.45 -1.04
N ALA A 16 19.37 1.66 -0.68
CA ALA A 16 19.32 0.21 -0.80
C ALA A 16 18.23 -0.39 0.10
N LYS A 17 18.10 0.11 1.33
CA LYS A 17 17.06 -0.35 2.25
C LYS A 17 15.66 -0.05 1.75
N ILE A 18 15.47 1.14 1.18
CA ILE A 18 14.17 1.53 0.61
C ILE A 18 13.83 0.63 -0.58
N ALA A 19 14.79 0.36 -1.46
CA ALA A 19 14.59 -0.52 -2.60
C ALA A 19 14.21 -1.93 -2.15
N GLN A 20 14.90 -2.46 -1.13
CA GLN A 20 14.59 -3.76 -0.54
C GLN A 20 13.19 -3.78 0.07
N LEU A 21 12.81 -2.70 0.77
CA LEU A 21 11.50 -2.57 1.35
C LEU A 21 10.41 -2.61 0.28
N GLN A 22 10.62 -1.91 -0.84
CA GLN A 22 9.65 -1.92 -1.93
C GLN A 22 9.45 -3.31 -2.51
N GLU A 23 10.53 -4.11 -2.63
CA GLU A 23 10.42 -5.50 -3.07
C GLU A 23 9.65 -6.34 -2.07
N GLU A 24 9.90 -6.17 -0.78
CA GLU A 24 9.18 -6.89 0.27
C GLU A 24 7.70 -6.53 0.27
N MET A 25 7.38 -5.26 0.06
CA MET A 25 5.99 -4.78 0.03
C MET A 25 5.21 -5.35 -1.14
N ALA A 26 5.88 -5.67 -2.25
CA ALA A 26 5.22 -6.33 -3.39
C ALA A 26 4.64 -7.69 -3.02
N GLY A 27 5.24 -8.36 -2.03
CA GLY A 27 4.77 -9.66 -1.55
C GLY A 27 3.84 -9.60 -0.34
N ARG A 28 3.66 -8.43 0.26
CA ARG A 28 2.76 -8.25 1.40
C ARG A 28 1.44 -7.67 0.92
N THR A 29 0.34 -8.14 1.51
CA THR A 29 -0.98 -7.75 1.07
C THR A 29 -1.82 -7.20 2.22
N VAL A 30 -2.79 -6.37 1.85
CA VAL A 30 -3.87 -5.91 2.71
C VAL A 30 -5.18 -6.32 2.07
N GLU A 31 -6.21 -6.43 2.89
CA GLU A 31 -7.55 -6.74 2.41
C GLU A 31 -8.50 -5.62 2.79
N ALA A 32 -9.41 -5.31 1.88
CA ALA A 32 -10.46 -4.33 2.12
C ALA A 32 -11.76 -4.83 1.52
N SER A 33 -12.87 -4.40 2.10
CA SER A 33 -14.18 -4.82 1.62
C SER A 33 -15.17 -3.67 1.69
N SER A 34 -16.27 -3.81 0.97
CA SER A 34 -17.40 -2.91 1.01
C SER A 34 -18.69 -3.70 0.97
N GLY A 35 -19.80 -3.03 1.30
CA GLY A 35 -21.13 -3.66 1.28
C GLY A 35 -21.25 -4.87 2.20
N GLY A 36 -20.64 -4.81 3.39
CA GLY A 36 -20.69 -5.92 4.32
C GLY A 36 -19.98 -7.18 3.83
N GLY A 37 -18.93 -7.02 3.03
CA GLY A 37 -18.16 -8.14 2.49
C GLY A 37 -18.58 -8.58 1.11
N MET A 38 -19.49 -7.86 0.46
CA MET A 38 -19.97 -8.21 -0.88
C MET A 38 -18.91 -8.02 -1.96
N VAL A 39 -18.01 -7.05 -1.77
CA VAL A 39 -16.84 -6.84 -2.63
C VAL A 39 -15.62 -6.86 -1.75
N ASN A 40 -14.63 -7.70 -2.11
CA ASN A 40 -13.38 -7.83 -1.38
C ASN A 40 -12.22 -7.60 -2.34
N ILE A 41 -11.27 -6.78 -1.92
CA ILE A 41 -10.05 -6.48 -2.67
C ILE A 41 -8.83 -6.92 -1.87
N VAL A 42 -7.91 -7.61 -2.52
CA VAL A 42 -6.59 -7.89 -1.98
C VAL A 42 -5.61 -7.03 -2.76
N MET A 43 -4.82 -6.23 -2.07
CA MET A 43 -3.87 -5.31 -2.66
C MET A 43 -2.51 -5.48 -2.01
N ASN A 44 -1.43 -5.38 -2.80
CA ASN A 44 -0.09 -5.44 -2.22
C ASN A 44 0.38 -4.05 -1.75
N GLY A 45 1.56 -4.00 -1.16
CA GLY A 45 2.12 -2.74 -0.64
C GLY A 45 2.55 -1.75 -1.71
N LYS A 46 2.56 -2.16 -2.97
CA LYS A 46 2.84 -1.30 -4.12
C LYS A 46 1.58 -0.75 -4.76
N GLN A 47 0.45 -0.90 -4.08
CA GLN A 47 -0.87 -0.44 -4.54
C GLN A 47 -1.31 -1.13 -5.83
N GLU A 48 -0.95 -2.39 -5.97
CA GLU A 48 -1.42 -3.22 -7.08
C GLU A 48 -2.52 -4.14 -6.57
N VAL A 49 -3.62 -4.23 -7.32
CA VAL A 49 -4.70 -5.17 -7.00
C VAL A 49 -4.24 -6.57 -7.37
N VAL A 50 -4.20 -7.44 -6.37
CA VAL A 50 -3.78 -8.83 -6.54
C VAL A 50 -4.98 -9.71 -6.85
N ASN A 51 -6.11 -9.44 -6.20
CA ASN A 51 -7.33 -10.22 -6.38
C ASN A 51 -8.55 -9.37 -6.04
N ILE A 52 -9.66 -9.71 -6.70
CA ILE A 52 -10.97 -9.14 -6.38
C ILE A 52 -11.97 -10.28 -6.32
N ARG A 53 -12.82 -10.24 -5.30
CA ARG A 53 -13.92 -11.19 -5.15
C ARG A 53 -15.22 -10.43 -5.00
N ILE A 54 -16.20 -10.78 -5.82
CA ILE A 54 -17.48 -10.12 -5.87
C ILE A 54 -18.56 -11.18 -5.61
N ASP A 55 -19.42 -10.93 -4.62
CA ASP A 55 -20.55 -11.80 -4.35
C ASP A 55 -21.53 -11.70 -5.53
N PRO A 56 -21.96 -12.83 -6.09
CA PRO A 56 -22.89 -12.81 -7.22
C PRO A 56 -24.19 -12.06 -6.95
N GLU A 57 -24.60 -11.95 -5.68
CA GLU A 57 -25.83 -11.24 -5.32
C GLU A 57 -25.82 -9.76 -5.70
N VAL A 58 -24.60 -9.13 -5.75
CA VAL A 58 -24.51 -7.72 -6.13
C VAL A 58 -24.25 -7.53 -7.61
N VAL A 59 -24.17 -8.62 -8.39
CA VAL A 59 -24.03 -8.57 -9.84
C VAL A 59 -25.45 -8.60 -10.43
N ASN A 60 -26.04 -7.41 -10.54
CA ASN A 60 -27.41 -7.25 -11.02
C ASN A 60 -27.43 -6.27 -12.17
N ARG A 61 -27.80 -6.76 -13.36
CA ARG A 61 -27.85 -5.94 -14.56
C ARG A 61 -28.82 -4.76 -14.45
N GLU A 62 -29.77 -4.85 -13.50
CA GLU A 62 -30.72 -3.76 -13.25
C GLU A 62 -30.14 -2.68 -12.35
N ASP A 63 -29.02 -2.95 -11.67
CA ASP A 63 -28.39 -2.00 -10.76
C ASP A 63 -26.86 -2.12 -10.82
N VAL A 64 -26.32 -1.82 -11.98
CA VAL A 64 -24.87 -1.84 -12.21
C VAL A 64 -24.18 -0.72 -11.41
N GLU A 65 -24.87 0.40 -11.20
CA GLU A 65 -24.32 1.54 -10.46
C GLU A 65 -23.98 1.16 -9.03
N MET A 66 -24.82 0.36 -8.37
CA MET A 66 -24.53 -0.12 -7.01
C MET A 66 -23.21 -0.91 -6.99
N LEU A 67 -23.03 -1.82 -7.95
CA LEU A 67 -21.79 -2.60 -8.04
C LEU A 67 -20.58 -1.71 -8.27
N GLN A 68 -20.69 -0.72 -9.13
CA GLN A 68 -19.61 0.24 -9.38
C GLN A 68 -19.23 0.98 -8.10
N ASP A 69 -20.22 1.44 -7.33
CA ASP A 69 -19.96 2.15 -6.09
C ASP A 69 -19.29 1.26 -5.05
N LEU A 70 -19.70 0.00 -4.96
CA LEU A 70 -19.08 -0.96 -4.04
C LEU A 70 -17.62 -1.24 -4.41
N ILE A 71 -17.34 -1.36 -5.70
CA ILE A 71 -15.95 -1.58 -6.18
C ILE A 71 -15.09 -0.36 -5.87
N VAL A 72 -15.58 0.84 -6.16
CA VAL A 72 -14.85 2.08 -5.87
C VAL A 72 -14.52 2.18 -4.39
N ALA A 73 -15.51 1.92 -3.52
CA ALA A 73 -15.32 1.99 -2.08
C ALA A 73 -14.27 0.98 -1.60
N ALA A 74 -14.33 -0.26 -2.08
CA ALA A 74 -13.38 -1.30 -1.68
C ALA A 74 -11.97 -1.00 -2.17
N VAL A 75 -11.83 -0.54 -3.42
CA VAL A 75 -10.52 -0.19 -3.99
C VAL A 75 -9.89 0.98 -3.22
N ASN A 76 -10.65 2.02 -2.95
CA ASN A 76 -10.15 3.18 -2.23
C ASN A 76 -9.71 2.82 -0.80
N GLU A 77 -10.46 1.96 -0.13
CA GLU A 77 -10.09 1.47 1.20
C GLU A 77 -8.82 0.62 1.13
N ALA A 78 -8.66 -0.23 0.11
CA ALA A 78 -7.47 -1.03 -0.10
C ALA A 78 -6.24 -0.14 -0.32
N ILE A 79 -6.39 0.92 -1.12
CA ILE A 79 -5.31 1.88 -1.36
C ILE A 79 -4.89 2.53 -0.04
N ARG A 80 -5.85 2.96 0.77
CA ARG A 80 -5.57 3.57 2.07
C ARG A 80 -4.78 2.62 2.97
N LYS A 81 -5.22 1.37 3.06
CA LYS A 81 -4.54 0.36 3.87
C LYS A 81 -3.15 0.04 3.36
N SER A 82 -2.98 -0.05 2.05
CA SER A 82 -1.68 -0.27 1.43
C SER A 82 -0.72 0.88 1.74
N GLN A 83 -1.19 2.12 1.65
CA GLN A 83 -0.40 3.30 1.97
C GLN A 83 0.00 3.32 3.45
N GLU A 84 -0.92 2.97 4.34
CA GLU A 84 -0.62 2.89 5.78
C GLU A 84 0.45 1.84 6.06
N MET A 85 0.33 0.67 5.43
CA MET A 85 1.32 -0.39 5.59
C MET A 85 2.71 0.08 5.14
N MET A 86 2.78 0.74 3.99
CA MET A 86 4.05 1.26 3.50
C MET A 86 4.62 2.33 4.41
N THR A 87 3.78 3.23 4.91
CA THR A 87 4.19 4.28 5.83
C THR A 87 4.76 3.69 7.12
N GLU A 88 4.12 2.68 7.69
CA GLU A 88 4.58 2.02 8.91
C GLU A 88 5.94 1.34 8.69
N GLU A 89 6.11 0.66 7.57
CA GLU A 89 7.38 0.01 7.25
C GLU A 89 8.48 1.02 6.96
N MET A 90 8.15 2.14 6.32
CA MET A 90 9.11 3.21 6.05
C MET A 90 9.63 3.83 7.35
N LYS A 91 8.77 4.00 8.35
CA LYS A 91 9.18 4.49 9.67
C LYS A 91 10.21 3.59 10.32
N LYS A 92 10.08 2.28 10.16
CA LYS A 92 11.04 1.31 10.68
C LYS A 92 12.39 1.44 9.98
N VAL A 93 12.38 1.68 8.67
CA VAL A 93 13.62 1.84 7.88
C VAL A 93 14.34 3.12 8.28
N THR A 94 13.63 4.21 8.49
CA THR A 94 14.24 5.48 8.88
C THR A 94 14.72 5.47 10.33
N GLY A 95 14.24 4.53 11.14
CA GLY A 95 14.82 4.20 12.45
C GLY A 95 15.05 5.34 13.42
N GLY A 96 14.10 6.25 13.55
CA GLY A 96 14.24 7.39 14.44
C GLY A 96 15.04 8.55 13.84
N LEU A 97 15.42 8.46 12.57
CA LEU A 97 15.95 9.59 11.86
C LEU A 97 14.87 10.63 11.69
N ASN A 98 14.96 11.66 12.50
CA ASN A 98 14.00 12.75 12.47
C ASN A 98 14.48 13.75 11.43
N ILE A 99 14.10 13.51 10.18
CA ILE A 99 14.46 14.41 9.07
C ILE A 99 13.28 15.31 8.79
N PRO A 100 13.35 16.60 9.14
CA PRO A 100 12.25 17.54 8.87
C PRO A 100 11.96 17.61 7.38
N GLY A 101 10.68 17.51 7.03
CA GLY A 101 10.22 17.63 5.66
C GLY A 101 10.07 16.30 4.91
N LEU A 102 10.52 15.18 5.48
CA LEU A 102 10.34 13.85 4.89
C LEU A 102 9.03 13.17 5.30
N PHE A 103 8.48 13.60 6.43
CA PHE A 103 7.26 13.02 6.98
C PHE A 103 6.29 14.10 7.42
#